data_92962a0b39e2fd45239a726bf4919b01
#
_entry.id   92962a0b39e2fd45239a726bf4919b01
#
_cell.length_a   1.000
_cell.length_b   1.000
_cell.length_c   1.000
_cell.angle_alpha   90.00
_cell.angle_beta   90.00
_cell.angle_gamma   90.00
#
_symmetry.space_group_name_H-M   'P 1'
#
loop_
_entity.id
_entity.type
_entity.pdbx_description
1 polymer ?
#
loop_
_entity_poly.entity_id
_entity_poly.type
_entity_poly.pdbx_seq_one_letter_code
_entity_poly.pdbx_strand_id
1 'polypeptide(L)'
;MSDLQSNGGVHRSDPESTQGASSARRVHGAIVVLLCIGLVLVAYVWLVSVGSWTHWPSLTHTYDQLASAFLHGHLALELEPDPALLAVANPYDPAARKGAPFPLDASLYRGKFYLYFGPVPALILAVAKLIAQAEIGDEYLVFAFISGLFVVQSLFALKIWRRFFQDVPLLSLGAGLLVLGLAAPSGWLLSTPNVYSAAVMGGAFFFMAGLYSAFRALDATSIHRGGLVLAGVFWAAAVGSRITQAVPVILLALLVSGEILARQRKAGALAPSLRALLALILPLALGAAALGWYNWARFGSVLESGISYQLSGGFQEHRAELFSPLYIVQNLCNYLFAPARLGYAFPYFKPIPGFRESVIPSIPLPKIYWSSPMAGLMCTAPFVIFSSLNAIHAVQMLRRGSGSDPDQRSLAWITTTLWTAFLSSFGVFLIFFWSAERYLGDFVPPLFLLSVMGFWQLGRILTRGLPRRFLYLLLGIGLAGITILVSNLLAMAFNADGFRALNPVLWRQLGNIFRP
;
A
#
# COMPACT_ATOMS: atom_id res chain seq x y z
N MET A 1 75.96 13.43 5.29
CA MET A 1 75.76 12.50 6.39
C MET A 1 74.39 12.86 6.96
N SER A 2 73.45 12.12 6.93
CA SER A 2 72.94 10.80 6.65
C SER A 2 71.42 10.90 6.59
N ASP A 3 70.87 10.27 5.62
CA ASP A 3 69.44 10.10 5.31
C ASP A 3 68.62 9.66 6.49
N LEU A 4 67.40 10.22 6.60
CA LEU A 4 66.25 9.59 7.26
C LEU A 4 65.07 9.64 6.27
N GLN A 5 64.97 8.61 5.43
CA GLN A 5 63.78 8.28 4.67
C GLN A 5 62.71 7.78 5.64
N SER A 6 61.62 8.52 5.84
CA SER A 6 60.42 8.03 6.46
C SER A 6 59.55 7.33 5.39
N ASN A 7 59.56 6.00 5.43
CA ASN A 7 58.70 5.13 4.66
C ASN A 7 57.23 5.25 5.15
N GLY A 8 56.44 6.10 4.54
CA GLY A 8 55.00 6.16 4.69
C GLY A 8 54.35 4.99 3.91
N GLY A 9 54.22 3.83 4.53
CA GLY A 9 53.52 2.69 3.96
C GLY A 9 52.03 3.03 3.76
N VAL A 10 51.68 3.37 2.51
CA VAL A 10 50.28 3.37 2.08
C VAL A 10 49.83 1.92 2.06
N HIS A 11 49.06 1.51 3.08
CA HIS A 11 48.33 0.23 3.08
C HIS A 11 47.37 0.23 1.87
N ARG A 12 47.81 -0.30 0.72
CA ARG A 12 46.92 -0.70 -0.35
C ARG A 12 46.11 -1.88 0.18
N SER A 13 44.84 -1.67 0.51
CA SER A 13 43.91 -2.76 0.75
C SER A 13 43.79 -3.61 -0.52
N ASP A 14 44.06 -4.90 -0.39
CA ASP A 14 43.98 -5.87 -1.48
C ASP A 14 42.59 -5.86 -2.13
N PRO A 15 42.52 -5.76 -3.49
CA PRO A 15 41.22 -5.73 -4.18
C PRO A 15 40.37 -6.99 -3.94
N GLU A 16 40.99 -8.14 -3.69
CA GLU A 16 40.32 -9.42 -3.42
C GLU A 16 39.62 -9.43 -2.05
N SER A 17 40.21 -8.80 -1.01
CA SER A 17 39.62 -8.73 0.32
C SER A 17 38.35 -7.85 0.34
N THR A 18 38.32 -6.80 -0.46
CA THR A 18 37.16 -5.90 -0.58
C THR A 18 36.01 -6.52 -1.39
N GLN A 19 36.31 -7.32 -2.41
CA GLN A 19 35.31 -8.07 -3.19
C GLN A 19 34.66 -9.19 -2.35
N GLY A 20 35.45 -9.94 -1.59
CA GLY A 20 34.95 -10.98 -0.68
C GLY A 20 34.02 -10.42 0.40
N ALA A 21 34.39 -9.33 1.05
CA ALA A 21 33.58 -8.67 2.06
C ALA A 21 32.25 -8.14 1.50
N SER A 22 32.25 -7.58 0.28
CA SER A 22 31.03 -7.12 -0.40
C SER A 22 30.10 -8.28 -0.76
N SER A 23 30.64 -9.40 -1.23
CA SER A 23 29.86 -10.61 -1.56
C SER A 23 29.20 -11.22 -0.32
N ALA A 24 29.95 -11.39 0.78
CA ALA A 24 29.43 -11.90 2.04
C ALA A 24 28.30 -11.02 2.57
N ARG A 25 28.44 -9.70 2.51
CA ARG A 25 27.41 -8.76 2.97
C ARG A 25 26.13 -8.83 2.14
N ARG A 26 26.22 -9.06 0.83
CA ARG A 26 25.06 -9.29 -0.04
C ARG A 26 24.29 -10.56 0.34
N VAL A 27 24.99 -11.62 0.69
CA VAL A 27 24.41 -12.89 1.15
C VAL A 27 23.70 -12.69 2.50
N HIS A 28 24.37 -12.05 3.47
CA HIS A 28 23.75 -11.75 4.77
C HIS A 28 22.50 -10.87 4.63
N GLY A 29 22.52 -9.87 3.72
CA GLY A 29 21.34 -9.07 3.43
C GLY A 29 20.16 -9.89 2.90
N ALA A 30 20.43 -10.88 2.02
CA ALA A 30 19.38 -11.79 1.54
C ALA A 30 18.81 -12.67 2.68
N ILE A 31 19.67 -13.18 3.55
CA ILE A 31 19.25 -13.98 4.71
C ILE A 31 18.36 -13.15 5.64
N VAL A 32 18.75 -11.91 5.96
CA VAL A 32 17.91 -11.01 6.77
C VAL A 32 16.54 -10.80 6.14
N VAL A 33 16.47 -10.59 4.82
CA VAL A 33 15.18 -10.45 4.11
C VAL A 33 14.34 -11.71 4.24
N LEU A 34 14.90 -12.90 4.02
CA LEU A 34 14.17 -14.16 4.12
C LEU A 34 13.66 -14.40 5.55
N LEU A 35 14.47 -14.12 6.56
CA LEU A 35 14.06 -14.24 7.96
C LEU A 35 12.93 -13.25 8.30
N CYS A 36 13.04 -11.99 7.85
CA CYS A 36 11.98 -11.01 8.06
C CYS A 36 10.68 -11.39 7.33
N ILE A 37 10.79 -11.91 6.09
CA ILE A 37 9.61 -12.42 5.37
C ILE A 37 8.94 -13.55 6.15
N GLY A 38 9.71 -14.54 6.59
CA GLY A 38 9.16 -15.65 7.38
C GLY A 38 8.47 -15.17 8.66
N LEU A 39 9.13 -14.32 9.43
CA LEU A 39 8.58 -13.77 10.68
C LEU A 39 7.27 -12.97 10.45
N VAL A 40 7.26 -12.10 9.45
CA VAL A 40 6.08 -11.27 9.14
C VAL A 40 4.92 -12.13 8.63
N LEU A 41 5.19 -13.13 7.78
CA LEU A 41 4.13 -14.04 7.31
C LEU A 41 3.53 -14.86 8.46
N VAL A 42 4.33 -15.29 9.42
CA VAL A 42 3.84 -15.94 10.65
C VAL A 42 2.95 -14.99 11.45
N ALA A 43 3.35 -13.72 11.60
CA ALA A 43 2.51 -12.71 12.24
C ALA A 43 1.20 -12.45 11.46
N TYR A 44 1.24 -12.48 10.14
CA TYR A 44 0.06 -12.32 9.30
C TYR A 44 -0.94 -13.48 9.45
N VAL A 45 -0.45 -14.72 9.51
CA VAL A 45 -1.30 -15.90 9.81
C VAL A 45 -1.96 -15.75 11.17
N TRP A 46 -1.21 -15.29 12.18
CA TRP A 46 -1.75 -15.05 13.50
C TRP A 46 -2.82 -13.95 13.53
N LEU A 47 -2.60 -12.84 12.80
CA LEU A 47 -3.55 -11.72 12.72
C LEU A 47 -4.84 -12.11 11.99
N VAL A 48 -4.74 -12.73 10.80
CA VAL A 48 -5.92 -13.11 10.01
C VAL A 48 -6.74 -14.20 10.71
N SER A 49 -6.09 -15.08 11.47
CA SER A 49 -6.76 -16.12 12.26
C SER A 49 -7.24 -15.66 13.63
N VAL A 50 -7.10 -14.37 13.93
CA VAL A 50 -7.47 -13.81 15.25
C VAL A 50 -6.81 -14.59 16.39
N GLY A 51 -5.55 -15.01 16.18
CA GLY A 51 -4.75 -15.77 17.13
C GLY A 51 -5.07 -17.26 17.24
N SER A 52 -6.00 -17.80 16.45
CA SER A 52 -6.35 -19.24 16.46
C SER A 52 -5.40 -20.11 15.64
N TRP A 53 -4.63 -19.54 14.71
CA TRP A 53 -3.74 -20.15 13.73
C TRP A 53 -4.41 -20.93 12.61
N THR A 54 -5.54 -21.57 12.87
CA THR A 54 -6.17 -22.55 11.96
C THR A 54 -7.53 -22.10 11.42
N HIS A 55 -8.25 -21.25 12.16
CA HIS A 55 -9.56 -20.76 11.76
C HIS A 55 -9.47 -19.30 11.31
N TRP A 56 -9.80 -19.05 10.06
CA TRP A 56 -9.81 -17.71 9.49
C TRP A 56 -11.26 -17.23 9.38
N PRO A 57 -11.66 -16.21 10.14
CA PRO A 57 -13.02 -15.70 10.08
C PRO A 57 -13.26 -15.00 8.75
N SER A 58 -14.33 -15.38 8.07
CA SER A 58 -14.80 -14.71 6.86
C SER A 58 -15.84 -13.67 7.23
N LEU A 59 -15.56 -12.40 6.94
CA LEU A 59 -16.48 -11.29 7.18
C LEU A 59 -17.35 -10.98 5.96
N THR A 60 -16.84 -11.26 4.75
CA THR A 60 -17.57 -11.11 3.50
C THR A 60 -17.18 -12.21 2.51
N HIS A 61 -18.10 -12.55 1.59
CA HIS A 61 -17.88 -13.48 0.50
C HIS A 61 -18.16 -12.83 -0.86
N THR A 62 -18.07 -11.52 -0.96
CA THR A 62 -18.54 -10.80 -2.15
C THR A 62 -17.67 -11.06 -3.37
N TYR A 63 -16.35 -11.13 -3.22
CA TYR A 63 -15.48 -11.52 -4.32
C TYR A 63 -15.59 -13.00 -4.66
N ASP A 64 -15.85 -13.87 -3.67
CA ASP A 64 -16.13 -15.29 -3.90
C ASP A 64 -17.41 -15.48 -4.75
N GLN A 65 -18.48 -14.76 -4.42
CA GLN A 65 -19.73 -14.75 -5.20
C GLN A 65 -19.52 -14.22 -6.61
N LEU A 66 -18.74 -13.14 -6.77
CA LEU A 66 -18.43 -12.62 -8.10
C LEU A 66 -17.53 -13.57 -8.90
N ALA A 67 -16.61 -14.27 -8.25
CA ALA A 67 -15.77 -15.29 -8.88
C ALA A 67 -16.60 -16.47 -9.37
N SER A 68 -17.56 -16.94 -8.56
CA SER A 68 -18.54 -17.97 -8.97
C SER A 68 -19.38 -17.51 -10.17
N ALA A 69 -19.90 -16.28 -10.10
CA ALA A 69 -20.64 -15.70 -11.22
C ALA A 69 -19.84 -15.69 -12.52
N PHE A 70 -18.54 -15.32 -12.46
CA PHE A 70 -17.66 -15.35 -13.63
C PHE A 70 -17.48 -16.78 -14.19
N LEU A 71 -17.37 -17.78 -13.33
CA LEU A 71 -17.26 -19.18 -13.75
C LEU A 71 -18.53 -19.70 -14.43
N HIS A 72 -19.71 -19.14 -14.07
CA HIS A 72 -20.99 -19.43 -14.69
C HIS A 72 -21.33 -18.48 -15.86
N GLY A 73 -20.41 -17.59 -16.28
CA GLY A 73 -20.61 -16.66 -17.40
C GLY A 73 -21.47 -15.44 -17.07
N HIS A 74 -21.64 -15.10 -15.79
CA HIS A 74 -22.41 -13.96 -15.31
C HIS A 74 -21.52 -12.83 -14.78
N LEU A 75 -22.01 -11.57 -14.87
CA LEU A 75 -21.32 -10.38 -14.35
C LEU A 75 -22.00 -9.82 -13.09
N ALA A 76 -23.20 -10.28 -12.77
CA ALA A 76 -23.93 -9.94 -11.55
C ALA A 76 -23.59 -10.93 -10.43
N LEU A 77 -23.69 -10.51 -9.19
CA LEU A 77 -23.62 -11.42 -8.04
C LEU A 77 -24.76 -12.44 -8.12
N GLU A 78 -24.50 -13.67 -7.72
CA GLU A 78 -25.50 -14.75 -7.67
C GLU A 78 -26.37 -14.62 -6.39
N LEU A 79 -26.97 -13.43 -6.24
CA LEU A 79 -27.86 -13.06 -5.14
C LEU A 79 -29.14 -12.47 -5.74
N GLU A 80 -30.27 -13.02 -5.35
CA GLU A 80 -31.55 -12.47 -5.77
C GLU A 80 -31.97 -11.32 -4.82
N PRO A 81 -32.36 -10.15 -5.36
CA PRO A 81 -32.90 -9.07 -4.55
C PRO A 81 -34.25 -9.47 -3.92
N ASP A 82 -34.43 -9.08 -2.65
CA ASP A 82 -35.68 -9.27 -1.97
C ASP A 82 -36.84 -8.57 -2.71
N PRO A 83 -38.01 -9.20 -2.90
CA PRO A 83 -39.15 -8.58 -3.53
C PRO A 83 -39.58 -7.27 -2.87
N ALA A 84 -39.43 -7.15 -1.56
CA ALA A 84 -39.73 -5.91 -0.83
C ALA A 84 -38.78 -4.76 -1.27
N LEU A 85 -37.51 -5.06 -1.55
CA LEU A 85 -36.56 -4.06 -2.07
C LEU A 85 -36.91 -3.62 -3.50
N LEU A 86 -37.35 -4.58 -4.33
CA LEU A 86 -37.75 -4.30 -5.72
C LEU A 86 -39.08 -3.52 -5.81
N ALA A 87 -39.93 -3.63 -4.80
CA ALA A 87 -41.19 -2.90 -4.71
C ALA A 87 -41.02 -1.43 -4.27
N VAL A 88 -39.84 -1.05 -3.77
CA VAL A 88 -39.57 0.32 -3.33
C VAL A 88 -39.44 1.26 -4.54
N ALA A 89 -40.16 2.38 -4.55
CA ALA A 89 -40.14 3.35 -5.66
C ALA A 89 -38.75 3.94 -5.92
N ASN A 90 -37.96 4.20 -4.87
CA ASN A 90 -36.56 4.62 -4.95
C ASN A 90 -35.71 3.78 -3.99
N PRO A 91 -35.09 2.67 -4.45
CA PRO A 91 -34.28 1.82 -3.59
C PRO A 91 -32.95 2.49 -3.15
N TYR A 92 -32.58 3.61 -3.73
CA TYR A 92 -31.34 4.35 -3.38
C TYR A 92 -31.56 5.31 -2.21
N ASP A 93 -32.82 5.64 -1.86
CA ASP A 93 -33.14 6.39 -0.65
C ASP A 93 -33.09 5.46 0.58
N PRO A 94 -32.17 5.70 1.54
CA PRO A 94 -32.08 4.89 2.75
C PRO A 94 -33.38 4.88 3.57
N ALA A 95 -34.17 5.96 3.54
CA ALA A 95 -35.42 6.04 4.27
C ALA A 95 -36.52 5.16 3.65
N ALA A 96 -36.57 5.10 2.32
CA ALA A 96 -37.58 4.34 1.59
C ALA A 96 -37.39 2.82 1.68
N ARG A 97 -36.13 2.31 1.82
CA ARG A 97 -35.80 0.88 1.90
C ARG A 97 -35.73 0.31 3.32
N LYS A 98 -36.25 1.01 4.34
CA LYS A 98 -36.25 0.52 5.71
C LYS A 98 -36.94 -0.85 5.81
N GLY A 99 -36.24 -1.85 6.37
CA GLY A 99 -36.73 -3.20 6.59
C GLY A 99 -36.55 -4.16 5.42
N ALA A 100 -36.16 -3.71 4.22
CA ALA A 100 -35.79 -4.60 3.13
C ALA A 100 -34.33 -5.06 3.29
N PRO A 101 -34.03 -6.39 3.28
CA PRO A 101 -32.67 -6.89 3.34
C PRO A 101 -31.93 -6.65 2.02
N PHE A 102 -30.68 -6.21 2.10
CA PHE A 102 -29.80 -6.02 0.94
C PHE A 102 -28.33 -6.13 1.37
N PRO A 103 -27.43 -6.54 0.47
CA PRO A 103 -26.01 -6.51 0.72
C PRO A 103 -25.52 -5.06 0.79
N LEU A 104 -24.91 -4.68 1.93
CA LEU A 104 -24.41 -3.32 2.11
C LEU A 104 -23.41 -2.97 1.00
N ASP A 105 -23.53 -1.76 0.45
CA ASP A 105 -22.70 -1.22 -0.61
C ASP A 105 -22.74 -2.00 -1.95
N ALA A 106 -23.60 -2.99 -2.12
CA ALA A 106 -23.87 -3.56 -3.44
C ALA A 106 -24.60 -2.54 -4.33
N SER A 107 -24.35 -2.60 -5.63
CA SER A 107 -25.07 -1.81 -6.64
C SER A 107 -26.28 -2.59 -7.12
N LEU A 108 -27.48 -2.04 -6.98
CA LEU A 108 -28.71 -2.62 -7.53
C LEU A 108 -29.02 -1.97 -8.89
N TYR A 109 -28.99 -2.77 -9.96
CA TYR A 109 -29.32 -2.28 -11.30
C TYR A 109 -30.12 -3.30 -12.08
N ARG A 110 -31.28 -2.89 -12.61
CA ARG A 110 -32.20 -3.76 -13.37
C ARG A 110 -32.54 -5.07 -12.67
N GLY A 111 -32.79 -5.02 -11.36
CA GLY A 111 -33.16 -6.18 -10.55
C GLY A 111 -32.03 -7.17 -10.28
N LYS A 112 -30.77 -6.75 -10.40
CA LYS A 112 -29.59 -7.58 -10.10
C LYS A 112 -28.60 -6.82 -9.23
N PHE A 113 -27.91 -7.54 -8.35
CA PHE A 113 -26.82 -6.98 -7.56
C PHE A 113 -25.47 -7.06 -8.29
N TYR A 114 -24.69 -6.01 -8.19
CA TYR A 114 -23.34 -5.91 -8.74
C TYR A 114 -22.37 -5.40 -7.69
N LEU A 115 -21.12 -5.82 -7.78
CA LEU A 115 -20.04 -5.24 -7.01
C LEU A 115 -19.49 -3.99 -7.75
N TYR A 116 -19.44 -2.84 -7.06
CA TYR A 116 -18.92 -1.58 -7.66
C TYR A 116 -17.38 -1.51 -7.67
N PHE A 117 -16.69 -2.38 -6.91
CA PHE A 117 -15.25 -2.53 -7.00
C PHE A 117 -14.83 -3.21 -8.31
N GLY A 118 -13.55 -3.07 -8.65
CA GLY A 118 -13.02 -3.67 -9.87
C GLY A 118 -13.01 -5.21 -9.85
N PRO A 119 -13.01 -5.86 -11.02
CA PRO A 119 -13.17 -7.31 -11.15
C PRO A 119 -11.90 -8.13 -10.88
N VAL A 120 -10.71 -7.51 -10.83
CA VAL A 120 -9.42 -8.23 -10.79
C VAL A 120 -9.31 -9.19 -9.60
N PRO A 121 -9.67 -8.83 -8.35
CA PRO A 121 -9.62 -9.78 -7.24
C PRO A 121 -10.51 -11.01 -7.48
N ALA A 122 -11.71 -10.82 -8.04
CA ALA A 122 -12.61 -11.93 -8.38
C ALA A 122 -12.04 -12.83 -9.50
N LEU A 123 -11.37 -12.26 -10.50
CA LEU A 123 -10.71 -13.04 -11.56
C LEU A 123 -9.61 -13.95 -11.02
N ILE A 124 -8.81 -13.44 -10.06
CA ILE A 124 -7.79 -14.24 -9.39
C ILE A 124 -8.45 -15.37 -8.58
N LEU A 125 -9.50 -15.03 -7.86
CA LEU A 125 -10.22 -15.99 -7.04
C LEU A 125 -10.91 -17.05 -7.89
N ALA A 126 -11.45 -16.69 -9.05
CA ALA A 126 -12.04 -17.65 -10.01
C ALA A 126 -11.01 -18.71 -10.45
N VAL A 127 -9.77 -18.29 -10.75
CA VAL A 127 -8.68 -19.24 -11.06
C VAL A 127 -8.36 -20.12 -9.84
N ALA A 128 -8.30 -19.57 -8.65
CA ALA A 128 -8.06 -20.34 -7.43
C ALA A 128 -9.18 -21.36 -7.16
N LYS A 129 -10.46 -20.98 -7.37
CA LYS A 129 -11.63 -21.86 -7.23
C LYS A 129 -11.61 -23.01 -8.23
N LEU A 130 -11.21 -22.76 -9.49
CA LEU A 130 -11.05 -23.83 -10.48
C LEU A 130 -10.03 -24.90 -10.05
N ILE A 131 -8.98 -24.48 -9.34
CA ILE A 131 -7.93 -25.39 -8.86
C ILE A 131 -8.36 -26.10 -7.57
N ALA A 132 -8.88 -25.34 -6.61
CA ALA A 132 -9.22 -25.86 -5.28
C ALA A 132 -10.58 -26.58 -5.23
N GLN A 133 -11.49 -26.28 -6.17
CA GLN A 133 -12.87 -26.77 -6.21
C GLN A 133 -13.61 -26.57 -4.88
N ALA A 134 -13.37 -25.41 -4.23
CA ALA A 134 -13.92 -25.05 -2.93
C ALA A 134 -14.34 -23.57 -2.91
N GLU A 135 -15.18 -23.22 -1.95
CA GLU A 135 -15.44 -21.83 -1.60
C GLU A 135 -14.19 -21.22 -0.96
N ILE A 136 -13.83 -20.03 -1.39
CA ILE A 136 -12.63 -19.33 -0.90
C ILE A 136 -13.05 -17.90 -0.55
N GLY A 137 -13.16 -17.60 0.75
CA GLY A 137 -13.63 -16.30 1.21
C GLY A 137 -12.65 -15.14 0.93
N ASP A 138 -13.12 -13.92 1.14
CA ASP A 138 -12.36 -12.69 0.87
C ASP A 138 -11.11 -12.57 1.76
N GLU A 139 -11.05 -13.26 2.91
CA GLU A 139 -9.89 -13.30 3.83
C GLU A 139 -8.62 -13.86 3.18
N TYR A 140 -8.76 -14.85 2.30
CA TYR A 140 -7.62 -15.41 1.57
C TYR A 140 -7.05 -14.42 0.55
N LEU A 141 -7.92 -13.62 -0.10
CA LEU A 141 -7.47 -12.54 -0.98
C LEU A 141 -6.71 -11.46 -0.20
N VAL A 142 -7.25 -11.02 0.94
CA VAL A 142 -6.63 -10.00 1.80
C VAL A 142 -5.25 -10.49 2.26
N PHE A 143 -5.16 -11.73 2.74
CA PHE A 143 -3.89 -12.32 3.15
C PHE A 143 -2.90 -12.40 1.98
N ALA A 144 -3.33 -12.87 0.82
CA ALA A 144 -2.47 -13.02 -0.35
C ALA A 144 -1.94 -11.66 -0.84
N PHE A 145 -2.80 -10.64 -0.92
CA PHE A 145 -2.40 -9.31 -1.38
C PHE A 145 -1.48 -8.60 -0.39
N ILE A 146 -1.75 -8.66 0.92
CA ILE A 146 -0.87 -8.05 1.93
C ILE A 146 0.48 -8.77 1.97
N SER A 147 0.49 -10.09 1.92
CA SER A 147 1.72 -10.89 1.87
C SER A 147 2.53 -10.61 0.61
N GLY A 148 1.87 -10.57 -0.55
CA GLY A 148 2.48 -10.22 -1.83
C GLY A 148 3.05 -8.80 -1.85
N LEU A 149 2.31 -7.82 -1.32
CA LEU A 149 2.77 -6.44 -1.16
C LEU A 149 4.04 -6.38 -0.31
N PHE A 150 4.05 -7.04 0.83
CA PHE A 150 5.21 -7.07 1.71
C PHE A 150 6.43 -7.73 1.04
N VAL A 151 6.24 -8.83 0.32
CA VAL A 151 7.33 -9.48 -0.45
C VAL A 151 7.88 -8.51 -1.51
N VAL A 152 7.03 -7.86 -2.29
CA VAL A 152 7.44 -6.88 -3.29
C VAL A 152 8.21 -5.71 -2.66
N GLN A 153 7.72 -5.15 -1.56
CA GLN A 153 8.40 -4.08 -0.84
C GLN A 153 9.75 -4.54 -0.28
N SER A 154 9.83 -5.77 0.23
CA SER A 154 11.08 -6.37 0.73
C SER A 154 12.13 -6.54 -0.37
N LEU A 155 11.71 -7.03 -1.55
CA LEU A 155 12.58 -7.15 -2.71
C LEU A 155 13.04 -5.77 -3.21
N PHE A 156 12.15 -4.79 -3.20
CA PHE A 156 12.47 -3.42 -3.58
C PHE A 156 13.48 -2.80 -2.60
N ALA A 157 13.21 -2.90 -1.30
CA ALA A 157 14.10 -2.44 -0.23
C ALA A 157 15.48 -3.11 -0.32
N LEU A 158 15.54 -4.44 -0.51
CA LEU A 158 16.79 -5.17 -0.68
C LEU A 158 17.59 -4.67 -1.89
N LYS A 159 16.91 -4.43 -3.02
CA LYS A 159 17.58 -3.93 -4.23
C LYS A 159 18.14 -2.52 -4.03
N ILE A 160 17.38 -1.62 -3.39
CA ILE A 160 17.82 -0.26 -3.04
C ILE A 160 19.00 -0.34 -2.06
N TRP A 161 18.88 -1.16 -1.01
CA TRP A 161 19.95 -1.32 -0.02
C TRP A 161 21.24 -1.87 -0.64
N ARG A 162 21.15 -2.90 -1.45
CA ARG A 162 22.32 -3.50 -2.14
C ARG A 162 23.03 -2.54 -3.06
N ARG A 163 22.34 -1.61 -3.65
CA ARG A 163 22.94 -0.67 -4.60
C ARG A 163 23.46 0.59 -3.90
N PHE A 164 22.68 1.14 -2.99
CA PHE A 164 22.96 2.49 -2.49
C PHE A 164 23.34 2.53 -1.00
N PHE A 165 23.03 1.53 -0.19
CA PHE A 165 23.10 1.61 1.27
C PHE A 165 23.82 0.41 1.93
N GLN A 166 24.76 -0.24 1.24
CA GLN A 166 25.52 -1.35 1.81
C GLN A 166 26.40 -0.95 3.01
N ASP A 167 26.72 0.31 3.15
CA ASP A 167 27.50 0.90 4.24
C ASP A 167 26.74 1.02 5.58
N VAL A 168 25.39 1.00 5.57
CA VAL A 168 24.61 1.05 6.80
C VAL A 168 24.48 -0.35 7.46
N PRO A 169 24.29 -0.41 8.81
CA PRO A 169 24.20 -1.69 9.52
C PRO A 169 23.07 -2.60 9.00
N LEU A 170 23.30 -3.92 8.94
CA LEU A 170 22.28 -4.92 8.56
C LEU A 170 21.04 -4.86 9.46
N LEU A 171 21.23 -4.52 10.73
CA LEU A 171 20.12 -4.35 11.67
C LEU A 171 19.13 -3.27 11.21
N SER A 172 19.62 -2.21 10.54
CA SER A 172 18.74 -1.17 9.97
C SER A 172 17.95 -1.65 8.76
N LEU A 173 18.47 -2.61 7.99
CA LEU A 173 17.71 -3.31 6.95
C LEU A 173 16.58 -4.12 7.59
N GLY A 174 16.89 -4.93 8.61
CA GLY A 174 15.88 -5.72 9.34
C GLY A 174 14.77 -4.85 9.96
N ALA A 175 15.15 -3.79 10.68
CA ALA A 175 14.18 -2.86 11.28
C ALA A 175 13.27 -2.22 10.22
N GLY A 176 13.83 -1.78 9.09
CA GLY A 176 13.05 -1.23 7.98
C GLY A 176 12.07 -2.25 7.39
N LEU A 177 12.49 -3.51 7.21
CA LEU A 177 11.63 -4.58 6.70
C LEU A 177 10.49 -4.91 7.66
N LEU A 178 10.75 -4.95 8.95
CA LEU A 178 9.71 -5.18 9.96
C LEU A 178 8.68 -4.04 9.98
N VAL A 179 9.11 -2.78 9.80
CA VAL A 179 8.19 -1.65 9.63
C VAL A 179 7.35 -1.81 8.35
N LEU A 180 7.95 -2.16 7.21
CA LEU A 180 7.22 -2.38 5.97
C LEU A 180 6.13 -3.45 6.10
N GLY A 181 6.37 -4.49 6.89
CA GLY A 181 5.42 -5.59 7.08
C GLY A 181 4.39 -5.33 8.19
N LEU A 182 4.82 -4.81 9.33
CA LEU A 182 4.01 -4.81 10.56
C LEU A 182 3.44 -3.45 10.96
N ALA A 183 3.76 -2.37 10.22
CA ALA A 183 3.15 -1.08 10.46
C ALA A 183 1.71 -0.99 9.90
N ALA A 184 0.92 -0.03 10.40
CA ALA A 184 -0.44 0.23 9.91
C ALA A 184 -0.44 0.52 8.39
N PRO A 185 -1.47 0.12 7.65
CA PRO A 185 -2.72 -0.51 8.10
C PRO A 185 -2.74 -2.05 8.00
N SER A 186 -1.60 -2.72 7.68
CA SER A 186 -1.57 -4.14 7.33
C SER A 186 -2.21 -5.04 8.40
N GLY A 187 -1.85 -4.85 9.68
CA GLY A 187 -2.36 -5.66 10.77
C GLY A 187 -3.87 -5.50 10.97
N TRP A 188 -4.39 -4.27 10.85
CA TRP A 188 -5.82 -4.04 10.95
C TRP A 188 -6.60 -4.68 9.80
N LEU A 189 -6.15 -4.48 8.56
CA LEU A 189 -6.83 -5.04 7.38
C LEU A 189 -6.83 -6.58 7.40
N LEU A 190 -5.79 -7.21 7.97
CA LEU A 190 -5.73 -8.66 8.18
C LEU A 190 -6.67 -9.12 9.30
N SER A 191 -6.79 -8.37 10.39
CA SER A 191 -7.66 -8.76 11.50
C SER A 191 -9.14 -8.59 11.18
N THR A 192 -9.48 -7.74 10.19
CA THR A 192 -10.86 -7.49 9.72
C THR A 192 -10.97 -7.68 8.21
N PRO A 193 -10.65 -8.89 7.70
CA PRO A 193 -10.62 -9.15 6.27
C PRO A 193 -12.03 -9.09 5.68
N ASN A 194 -12.20 -8.28 4.64
CA ASN A 194 -13.48 -8.08 3.96
C ASN A 194 -13.27 -7.59 2.53
N VAL A 195 -14.36 -7.44 1.78
CA VAL A 195 -14.34 -6.99 0.38
C VAL A 195 -13.61 -5.65 0.17
N TYR A 196 -13.73 -4.71 1.12
CA TYR A 196 -13.03 -3.41 1.05
C TYR A 196 -11.52 -3.59 1.19
N SER A 197 -11.10 -4.40 2.17
CA SER A 197 -9.69 -4.74 2.42
C SER A 197 -9.07 -5.45 1.22
N ALA A 198 -9.80 -6.38 0.59
CA ALA A 198 -9.35 -7.07 -0.61
C ALA A 198 -9.16 -6.11 -1.80
N ALA A 199 -10.10 -5.19 -2.04
CA ALA A 199 -10.00 -4.19 -3.10
C ALA A 199 -8.81 -3.24 -2.89
N VAL A 200 -8.65 -2.70 -1.66
CA VAL A 200 -7.57 -1.76 -1.31
C VAL A 200 -6.21 -2.44 -1.43
N MET A 201 -6.05 -3.62 -0.82
CA MET A 201 -4.75 -4.29 -0.79
C MET A 201 -4.40 -4.95 -2.12
N GLY A 202 -5.38 -5.38 -2.91
CA GLY A 202 -5.18 -5.78 -4.31
C GLY A 202 -4.65 -4.62 -5.15
N GLY A 203 -5.28 -3.44 -5.03
CA GLY A 203 -4.80 -2.22 -5.66
C GLY A 203 -3.36 -1.87 -5.27
N ALA A 204 -3.06 -1.85 -3.97
CA ALA A 204 -1.73 -1.53 -3.44
C ALA A 204 -0.65 -2.54 -3.86
N PHE A 205 -0.96 -3.84 -3.82
CA PHE A 205 -0.04 -4.89 -4.25
C PHE A 205 0.35 -4.73 -5.71
N PHE A 206 -0.63 -4.65 -6.61
CA PHE A 206 -0.35 -4.50 -8.04
C PHE A 206 0.31 -3.16 -8.35
N PHE A 207 -0.08 -2.09 -7.67
CA PHE A 207 0.55 -0.78 -7.82
C PHE A 207 2.06 -0.83 -7.51
N MET A 208 2.43 -1.39 -6.37
CA MET A 208 3.83 -1.52 -5.95
C MET A 208 4.61 -2.55 -6.78
N ALA A 209 3.96 -3.63 -7.23
CA ALA A 209 4.56 -4.62 -8.13
C ALA A 209 4.88 -4.00 -9.50
N GLY A 210 3.98 -3.17 -10.03
CA GLY A 210 4.20 -2.41 -11.25
C GLY A 210 5.37 -1.42 -11.11
N LEU A 211 5.43 -0.69 -9.99
CA LEU A 211 6.50 0.24 -9.68
C LEU A 211 7.87 -0.47 -9.59
N TYR A 212 7.92 -1.59 -8.89
CA TYR A 212 9.14 -2.41 -8.79
C TYR A 212 9.58 -2.96 -10.17
N SER A 213 8.62 -3.40 -10.99
CA SER A 213 8.88 -3.90 -12.34
C SER A 213 9.43 -2.82 -13.26
N ALA A 214 8.83 -1.61 -13.22
CA ALA A 214 9.32 -0.44 -13.96
C ALA A 214 10.74 -0.04 -13.51
N PHE A 215 10.98 -0.03 -12.20
CA PHE A 215 12.31 0.22 -11.67
C PHE A 215 13.32 -0.80 -12.18
N ARG A 216 13.03 -2.09 -12.11
CA ARG A 216 13.92 -3.14 -12.63
C ARG A 216 14.19 -3.01 -14.13
N ALA A 217 13.15 -2.60 -14.89
CA ALA A 217 13.26 -2.44 -16.34
C ALA A 217 14.19 -1.29 -16.73
N LEU A 218 14.24 -0.23 -15.91
CA LEU A 218 15.04 0.96 -16.17
C LEU A 218 16.38 1.01 -15.41
N ASP A 219 16.62 0.11 -14.46
CA ASP A 219 17.85 0.07 -13.68
C ASP A 219 19.04 -0.52 -14.45
N ALA A 220 18.78 -1.29 -15.48
CA ALA A 220 19.82 -1.87 -16.35
C ALA A 220 20.42 -0.83 -17.31
N THR A 221 21.59 -1.15 -17.87
CA THR A 221 22.24 -0.35 -18.92
C THR A 221 21.39 -0.26 -20.19
N SER A 222 20.60 -1.31 -20.46
CA SER A 222 19.61 -1.36 -21.54
C SER A 222 18.19 -1.47 -20.95
N ILE A 223 17.21 -0.87 -21.64
CA ILE A 223 15.80 -0.93 -21.22
C ILE A 223 15.27 -2.36 -21.41
N HIS A 224 14.82 -2.99 -20.33
CA HIS A 224 14.27 -4.33 -20.34
C HIS A 224 12.75 -4.32 -20.60
N ARG A 225 12.35 -4.57 -21.86
CA ARG A 225 10.95 -4.48 -22.31
C ARG A 225 9.99 -5.38 -21.56
N GLY A 226 10.40 -6.63 -21.24
CA GLY A 226 9.58 -7.55 -20.45
C GLY A 226 9.21 -7.00 -19.09
N GLY A 227 10.11 -6.26 -18.43
CA GLY A 227 9.83 -5.57 -17.19
C GLY A 227 8.82 -4.42 -17.36
N LEU A 228 8.84 -3.71 -18.52
CA LEU A 228 7.84 -2.67 -18.83
C LEU A 228 6.46 -3.28 -19.12
N VAL A 229 6.39 -4.42 -19.83
CA VAL A 229 5.12 -5.17 -20.01
C VAL A 229 4.54 -5.56 -18.66
N LEU A 230 5.36 -6.14 -17.77
CA LEU A 230 4.92 -6.49 -16.41
C LEU A 230 4.46 -5.27 -15.61
N ALA A 231 5.14 -4.13 -15.72
CA ALA A 231 4.70 -2.89 -15.08
C ALA A 231 3.32 -2.46 -15.58
N GLY A 232 3.10 -2.47 -16.90
CA GLY A 232 1.82 -2.15 -17.51
C GLY A 232 0.70 -3.11 -17.08
N VAL A 233 0.96 -4.42 -17.06
CA VAL A 233 0.00 -5.44 -16.60
C VAL A 233 -0.36 -5.22 -15.13
N PHE A 234 0.63 -5.06 -14.26
CA PHE A 234 0.38 -4.84 -12.83
C PHE A 234 -0.37 -3.53 -12.57
N TRP A 235 -0.04 -2.45 -13.25
CA TRP A 235 -0.76 -1.19 -13.10
C TRP A 235 -2.19 -1.26 -13.66
N ALA A 236 -2.43 -1.98 -14.74
CA ALA A 236 -3.78 -2.28 -15.20
C ALA A 236 -4.57 -3.09 -14.15
N ALA A 237 -3.93 -4.09 -13.53
CA ALA A 237 -4.53 -4.87 -12.44
C ALA A 237 -4.76 -4.03 -11.18
N ALA A 238 -3.91 -3.05 -10.87
CA ALA A 238 -4.12 -2.13 -9.77
C ALA A 238 -5.40 -1.30 -9.95
N VAL A 239 -5.59 -0.70 -11.14
CA VAL A 239 -6.81 0.04 -11.48
C VAL A 239 -8.03 -0.89 -11.52
N GLY A 240 -7.87 -2.08 -12.08
CA GLY A 240 -8.91 -3.12 -12.14
C GLY A 240 -9.24 -3.76 -10.78
N SER A 241 -8.45 -3.51 -9.73
CA SER A 241 -8.78 -3.85 -8.34
C SER A 241 -9.41 -2.65 -7.62
N ARG A 242 -8.86 -1.44 -7.85
CA ARG A 242 -9.20 -0.22 -7.12
C ARG A 242 -9.10 1.00 -8.03
N ILE A 243 -10.24 1.58 -8.41
CA ILE A 243 -10.28 2.71 -9.37
C ILE A 243 -9.52 3.95 -8.89
N THR A 244 -9.37 4.16 -7.58
CA THR A 244 -8.58 5.26 -7.02
C THR A 244 -7.11 5.22 -7.44
N GLN A 245 -6.60 4.05 -7.86
CA GLN A 245 -5.25 3.90 -8.40
C GLN A 245 -5.09 4.43 -9.84
N ALA A 246 -6.17 4.82 -10.51
CA ALA A 246 -6.07 5.32 -11.90
C ALA A 246 -5.21 6.58 -12.01
N VAL A 247 -5.43 7.58 -11.13
CA VAL A 247 -4.66 8.83 -11.14
C VAL A 247 -3.16 8.59 -10.90
N PRO A 248 -2.74 7.90 -9.82
CA PRO A 248 -1.31 7.62 -9.60
C PRO A 248 -0.70 6.76 -10.70
N VAL A 249 -1.41 5.79 -11.26
CA VAL A 249 -0.91 4.96 -12.37
C VAL A 249 -0.66 5.80 -13.63
N ILE A 250 -1.57 6.71 -13.99
CA ILE A 250 -1.39 7.62 -15.14
C ILE A 250 -0.13 8.47 -14.93
N LEU A 251 0.03 9.10 -13.77
CA LEU A 251 1.17 9.97 -13.50
C LEU A 251 2.51 9.18 -13.51
N LEU A 252 2.52 7.97 -12.96
CA LEU A 252 3.70 7.10 -13.01
C LEU A 252 4.00 6.62 -14.44
N ALA A 253 2.98 6.27 -15.22
CA ALA A 253 3.17 5.86 -16.62
C ALA A 253 3.75 7.00 -17.44
N LEU A 254 3.30 8.25 -17.22
CA LEU A 254 3.86 9.45 -17.85
C LEU A 254 5.33 9.69 -17.44
N LEU A 255 5.63 9.56 -16.15
CA LEU A 255 6.99 9.72 -15.61
C LEU A 255 7.95 8.67 -16.17
N VAL A 256 7.55 7.40 -16.19
CA VAL A 256 8.33 6.30 -16.78
C VAL A 256 8.51 6.48 -18.28
N SER A 257 7.46 6.92 -18.99
CA SER A 257 7.52 7.22 -20.44
C SER A 257 8.50 8.36 -20.73
N GLY A 258 8.48 9.41 -19.88
CA GLY A 258 9.44 10.52 -19.98
C GLY A 258 10.89 10.06 -19.80
N GLU A 259 11.15 9.19 -18.83
CA GLU A 259 12.48 8.61 -18.59
C GLU A 259 12.96 7.73 -19.77
N ILE A 260 12.05 6.91 -20.34
CA ILE A 260 12.33 6.12 -21.55
C ILE A 260 12.77 7.04 -22.70
N LEU A 261 12.00 8.09 -22.95
CA LEU A 261 12.29 9.06 -24.01
C LEU A 261 13.61 9.81 -23.78
N ALA A 262 13.86 10.25 -22.53
CA ALA A 262 15.09 10.95 -22.17
C ALA A 262 16.36 10.10 -22.38
N ARG A 263 16.32 8.83 -22.02
CA ARG A 263 17.45 7.88 -22.23
C ARG A 263 17.71 7.63 -23.71
N GLN A 264 16.66 7.43 -24.48
CA GLN A 264 16.74 7.04 -25.88
C GLN A 264 17.09 8.22 -26.80
N ARG A 265 16.66 9.45 -26.46
CA ARG A 265 17.09 10.68 -27.18
C ARG A 265 18.62 10.85 -27.11
N LYS A 266 19.21 10.58 -25.96
CA LYS A 266 20.68 10.60 -25.80
C LYS A 266 21.39 9.55 -26.66
N ALA A 267 20.71 8.45 -26.99
CA ALA A 267 21.24 7.36 -27.82
C ALA A 267 20.91 7.52 -29.31
N GLY A 268 20.17 8.56 -29.72
CA GLY A 268 19.75 8.78 -31.13
C GLY A 268 18.78 7.74 -31.69
N ALA A 269 18.09 6.97 -30.84
CA ALA A 269 17.36 5.76 -31.23
C ALA A 269 15.84 5.91 -31.08
N LEU A 270 15.12 6.31 -32.16
CA LEU A 270 13.66 6.48 -32.14
C LEU A 270 12.89 5.15 -32.11
N ALA A 271 13.26 4.18 -32.95
CA ALA A 271 12.53 2.90 -33.04
C ALA A 271 12.58 2.04 -31.75
N PRO A 272 13.71 1.92 -31.03
CA PRO A 272 13.73 1.31 -29.71
C PRO A 272 12.88 2.02 -28.67
N SER A 273 12.73 3.36 -28.76
CA SER A 273 11.88 4.15 -27.87
C SER A 273 10.41 3.76 -28.02
N LEU A 274 9.92 3.70 -29.25
CA LEU A 274 8.53 3.34 -29.53
C LEU A 274 8.21 1.93 -29.03
N ARG A 275 9.10 0.96 -29.24
CA ARG A 275 8.89 -0.40 -28.75
C ARG A 275 8.88 -0.50 -27.22
N ALA A 276 9.66 0.33 -26.52
CA ALA A 276 9.66 0.38 -25.07
C ALA A 276 8.39 1.06 -24.53
N LEU A 277 7.94 2.15 -25.18
CA LEU A 277 6.66 2.80 -24.84
C LEU A 277 5.48 1.86 -25.08
N LEU A 278 5.43 1.18 -26.22
CA LEU A 278 4.38 0.19 -26.50
C LEU A 278 4.38 -0.94 -25.48
N ALA A 279 5.55 -1.42 -25.04
CA ALA A 279 5.65 -2.44 -24.00
C ALA A 279 4.99 -2.02 -22.67
N LEU A 280 5.03 -0.75 -22.32
CA LEU A 280 4.37 -0.20 -21.13
C LEU A 280 2.89 0.11 -21.37
N ILE A 281 2.59 0.83 -22.45
CA ILE A 281 1.27 1.44 -22.67
C ILE A 281 0.25 0.43 -23.19
N LEU A 282 0.65 -0.54 -24.01
CA LEU A 282 -0.29 -1.51 -24.58
C LEU A 282 -1.03 -2.34 -23.51
N PRO A 283 -0.36 -2.93 -22.51
CA PRO A 283 -1.08 -3.62 -21.42
C PRO A 283 -2.01 -2.69 -20.63
N LEU A 284 -1.62 -1.44 -20.41
CA LEU A 284 -2.48 -0.45 -19.75
C LEU A 284 -3.73 -0.14 -20.57
N ALA A 285 -3.57 0.08 -21.87
CA ALA A 285 -4.67 0.36 -22.79
C ALA A 285 -5.63 -0.84 -22.88
N LEU A 286 -5.09 -2.06 -22.98
CA LEU A 286 -5.91 -3.29 -22.98
C LEU A 286 -6.66 -3.47 -21.66
N GLY A 287 -6.02 -3.21 -20.51
CA GLY A 287 -6.68 -3.24 -19.21
C GLY A 287 -7.77 -2.19 -19.07
N ALA A 288 -7.52 -0.97 -19.53
CA ALA A 288 -8.54 0.09 -19.55
C ALA A 288 -9.72 -0.25 -20.46
N ALA A 289 -9.46 -0.81 -21.63
CA ALA A 289 -10.50 -1.29 -22.57
C ALA A 289 -11.32 -2.44 -21.96
N ALA A 290 -10.66 -3.40 -21.31
CA ALA A 290 -11.33 -4.51 -20.62
C ALA A 290 -12.23 -4.02 -19.47
N LEU A 291 -11.74 -3.07 -18.67
CA LEU A 291 -12.52 -2.46 -17.58
C LEU A 291 -13.70 -1.64 -18.13
N GLY A 292 -13.48 -0.87 -19.19
CA GLY A 292 -14.54 -0.14 -19.89
C GLY A 292 -15.62 -1.07 -20.45
N TRP A 293 -15.22 -2.17 -21.08
CA TRP A 293 -16.14 -3.22 -21.55
C TRP A 293 -16.92 -3.85 -20.38
N TYR A 294 -16.26 -4.19 -19.29
CA TYR A 294 -16.89 -4.74 -18.09
C TYR A 294 -17.95 -3.79 -17.50
N ASN A 295 -17.66 -2.50 -17.48
CA ASN A 295 -18.62 -1.48 -17.03
C ASN A 295 -19.79 -1.37 -18.01
N TRP A 296 -19.51 -1.29 -19.32
CA TRP A 296 -20.53 -1.18 -20.34
C TRP A 296 -21.46 -2.41 -20.36
N ALA A 297 -20.91 -3.61 -20.24
CA ALA A 297 -21.70 -4.84 -20.21
C ALA A 297 -22.65 -4.93 -19.02
N ARG A 298 -22.29 -4.32 -17.87
CA ARG A 298 -23.14 -4.29 -16.67
C ARG A 298 -24.15 -3.15 -16.68
N PHE A 299 -23.71 -1.95 -17.05
CA PHE A 299 -24.45 -0.71 -16.82
C PHE A 299 -24.77 0.07 -18.10
N GLY A 300 -24.31 -0.37 -19.26
CA GLY A 300 -24.52 0.33 -20.54
C GLY A 300 -23.64 1.58 -20.73
N SER A 301 -22.66 1.81 -19.85
CA SER A 301 -21.73 2.95 -19.89
C SER A 301 -20.33 2.50 -19.53
N VAL A 302 -19.32 2.91 -20.29
CA VAL A 302 -17.90 2.58 -20.03
C VAL A 302 -17.35 3.23 -18.75
N LEU A 303 -17.94 4.35 -18.32
CA LEU A 303 -17.51 5.13 -17.16
C LEU A 303 -18.31 4.81 -15.88
N GLU A 304 -19.41 4.06 -15.97
CA GLU A 304 -20.22 3.70 -14.80
C GLU A 304 -19.69 2.43 -14.13
N SER A 305 -19.14 2.57 -12.93
CA SER A 305 -18.65 1.45 -12.14
C SER A 305 -19.71 0.78 -11.28
N GLY A 306 -20.91 1.34 -11.22
CA GLY A 306 -22.00 0.93 -10.32
C GLY A 306 -22.18 1.85 -9.12
N ILE A 307 -21.30 2.82 -8.91
CA ILE A 307 -21.39 3.76 -7.79
C ILE A 307 -22.70 4.56 -7.81
N SER A 308 -23.27 4.76 -9.01
CA SER A 308 -24.56 5.42 -9.23
C SER A 308 -25.74 4.63 -8.66
N TYR A 309 -25.58 3.35 -8.52
CA TYR A 309 -26.61 2.39 -8.16
C TYR A 309 -26.34 1.72 -6.81
N GLN A 310 -25.36 2.22 -6.06
CA GLN A 310 -24.93 1.64 -4.79
C GLN A 310 -25.97 1.86 -3.69
N LEU A 311 -26.29 0.80 -2.99
CA LEU A 311 -27.18 0.82 -1.83
C LEU A 311 -26.39 1.18 -0.56
N SER A 312 -26.15 2.45 -0.36
CA SER A 312 -25.32 2.95 0.74
C SER A 312 -26.05 4.05 1.54
N GLY A 313 -25.33 4.82 2.30
CA GLY A 313 -25.83 5.83 3.22
C GLY A 313 -26.38 7.14 2.62
N GLY A 314 -26.84 7.15 1.35
CA GLY A 314 -27.54 8.33 0.77
C GLY A 314 -26.64 9.39 0.14
N PHE A 315 -25.36 9.07 -0.17
CA PHE A 315 -24.45 10.02 -0.85
C PHE A 315 -24.78 10.23 -2.34
N GLN A 316 -25.71 9.44 -2.91
CA GLN A 316 -26.12 9.56 -4.31
C GLN A 316 -26.67 10.93 -4.66
N GLU A 317 -27.34 11.59 -3.73
CA GLU A 317 -27.87 12.96 -3.92
C GLU A 317 -26.77 14.02 -3.90
N HIS A 318 -25.60 13.71 -3.34
CA HIS A 318 -24.48 14.61 -3.12
C HIS A 318 -23.23 14.27 -3.95
N ARG A 319 -23.40 13.66 -5.12
CA ARG A 319 -22.26 13.19 -5.95
C ARG A 319 -21.26 14.28 -6.33
N ALA A 320 -21.73 15.49 -6.55
CA ALA A 320 -20.88 16.64 -6.87
C ALA A 320 -19.97 17.02 -5.69
N GLU A 321 -20.30 16.60 -4.49
CA GLU A 321 -19.56 16.89 -3.26
C GLU A 321 -18.60 15.76 -2.84
N LEU A 322 -18.58 14.62 -3.57
CA LEU A 322 -17.71 13.48 -3.21
C LEU A 322 -16.21 13.86 -3.27
N PHE A 323 -15.84 14.77 -4.14
CA PHE A 323 -14.48 15.29 -4.28
C PHE A 323 -14.49 16.81 -4.22
N SER A 324 -13.81 17.38 -3.22
CA SER A 324 -13.74 18.83 -3.05
C SER A 324 -12.40 19.24 -2.43
N PRO A 325 -11.79 20.36 -2.91
CA PRO A 325 -10.62 20.94 -2.25
C PRO A 325 -10.85 21.35 -0.79
N LEU A 326 -12.10 21.57 -0.39
CA LEU A 326 -12.47 21.93 0.98
C LEU A 326 -12.09 20.84 2.01
N TYR A 327 -11.94 19.60 1.57
CA TYR A 327 -11.55 18.49 2.43
C TYR A 327 -10.04 18.39 2.69
N ILE A 328 -9.19 19.10 1.92
CA ILE A 328 -7.72 18.89 1.95
C ILE A 328 -7.16 19.03 3.35
N VAL A 329 -7.41 20.15 4.03
CA VAL A 329 -6.84 20.41 5.36
C VAL A 329 -7.41 19.42 6.39
N GLN A 330 -8.71 19.18 6.30
CA GLN A 330 -9.41 18.25 7.20
C GLN A 330 -8.85 16.83 7.09
N ASN A 331 -8.73 16.32 5.86
CA ASN A 331 -8.19 14.98 5.60
C ASN A 331 -6.70 14.89 5.93
N LEU A 332 -5.93 15.95 5.65
CA LEU A 332 -4.52 16.03 6.06
C LEU A 332 -4.38 15.87 7.58
N CYS A 333 -5.21 16.61 8.35
CA CYS A 333 -5.22 16.51 9.80
C CYS A 333 -5.65 15.11 10.26
N ASN A 334 -6.68 14.54 9.66
CA ASN A 334 -7.15 13.20 9.98
C ASN A 334 -6.09 12.13 9.70
N TYR A 335 -5.52 12.08 8.49
CA TYR A 335 -4.54 11.05 8.13
C TYR A 335 -3.20 11.19 8.86
N LEU A 336 -2.81 12.40 9.26
CA LEU A 336 -1.54 12.61 9.95
C LEU A 336 -1.67 12.66 11.47
N PHE A 337 -2.72 13.29 12.00
CA PHE A 337 -2.77 13.70 13.42
C PHE A 337 -4.04 13.27 14.16
N ALA A 338 -4.98 12.53 13.54
CA ALA A 338 -6.13 12.02 14.29
C ALA A 338 -5.67 11.26 15.54
N PRO A 339 -6.15 11.62 16.74
CA PRO A 339 -5.70 10.98 17.96
C PRO A 339 -6.32 9.59 18.12
N ALA A 340 -5.55 8.65 18.71
CA ALA A 340 -6.12 7.45 19.30
C ALA A 340 -6.38 7.72 20.79
N ARG A 341 -7.51 7.27 21.32
CA ARG A 341 -7.79 7.38 22.75
C ARG A 341 -7.01 6.31 23.51
N LEU A 342 -6.22 6.74 24.48
CA LEU A 342 -5.55 5.83 25.41
C LEU A 342 -6.53 5.33 26.47
N GLY A 343 -6.44 4.06 26.82
CA GLY A 343 -7.24 3.41 27.86
C GLY A 343 -6.38 2.60 28.82
N TYR A 344 -6.92 2.30 30.01
CA TYR A 344 -6.22 1.50 31.03
C TYR A 344 -6.34 -0.02 30.80
N ALA A 345 -7.27 -0.45 29.96
CA ALA A 345 -7.49 -1.85 29.64
C ALA A 345 -6.90 -2.20 28.27
N PHE A 346 -6.37 -3.42 28.15
CA PHE A 346 -5.91 -3.97 26.89
C PHE A 346 -7.01 -3.88 25.82
N PRO A 347 -6.68 -3.45 24.57
CA PRO A 347 -5.36 -3.23 23.99
C PRO A 347 -4.79 -1.80 24.15
N TYR A 348 -5.17 -1.07 25.16
CA TYR A 348 -4.71 0.27 25.58
C TYR A 348 -5.00 1.40 24.59
N PHE A 349 -5.21 1.11 23.34
CA PHE A 349 -5.60 2.06 22.30
C PHE A 349 -7.04 1.80 21.89
N LYS A 350 -7.82 2.88 21.74
CA LYS A 350 -9.17 2.82 21.22
C LYS A 350 -9.27 3.74 20.02
N PRO A 351 -9.55 3.20 18.81
CA PRO A 351 -9.83 4.05 17.67
C PRO A 351 -11.09 4.85 17.92
N ILE A 352 -11.04 6.13 17.61
CA ILE A 352 -12.17 7.05 17.71
C ILE A 352 -12.40 7.69 16.33
N PRO A 353 -13.61 8.18 16.04
CA PRO A 353 -13.83 8.95 14.83
C PRO A 353 -12.81 10.07 14.71
N GLY A 354 -12.25 10.27 13.52
CA GLY A 354 -11.39 11.41 13.25
C GLY A 354 -12.18 12.73 13.37
N PHE A 355 -11.50 13.83 13.13
CA PHE A 355 -12.14 15.16 13.18
C PHE A 355 -13.25 15.23 12.13
N ARG A 356 -14.49 15.45 12.58
CA ARG A 356 -15.69 15.60 11.73
C ARG A 356 -16.09 17.06 11.57
N GLU A 357 -15.78 17.87 12.55
CA GLU A 357 -15.95 19.33 12.49
C GLU A 357 -14.73 19.96 11.83
N SER A 358 -14.92 21.10 11.16
CA SER A 358 -13.82 21.75 10.45
C SER A 358 -12.69 22.14 11.42
N VAL A 359 -11.48 21.70 11.10
CA VAL A 359 -10.27 22.07 11.84
C VAL A 359 -9.95 23.56 11.66
N ILE A 360 -10.38 24.15 10.54
CA ILE A 360 -10.30 25.60 10.30
C ILE A 360 -11.72 26.16 10.31
N PRO A 361 -12.17 26.85 11.37
CA PRO A 361 -13.55 27.32 11.50
C PRO A 361 -14.05 28.18 10.36
N SER A 362 -13.17 28.90 9.67
CA SER A 362 -13.51 29.74 8.52
C SER A 362 -13.75 28.97 7.22
N ILE A 363 -13.47 27.68 7.18
CA ILE A 363 -13.70 26.80 6.02
C ILE A 363 -14.80 25.81 6.37
N PRO A 364 -16.05 26.07 5.97
CA PRO A 364 -17.15 25.15 6.27
C PRO A 364 -17.00 23.85 5.47
N LEU A 365 -17.18 22.73 6.15
CA LEU A 365 -17.22 21.42 5.48
C LEU A 365 -18.62 21.16 4.91
N PRO A 366 -18.72 20.59 3.70
CA PRO A 366 -19.98 20.08 3.18
C PRO A 366 -20.60 19.05 4.15
N LYS A 367 -21.94 19.04 4.26
CA LYS A 367 -22.68 18.18 5.22
C LYS A 367 -22.43 16.69 5.03
N ILE A 368 -22.04 16.28 3.83
CA ILE A 368 -21.71 14.89 3.50
C ILE A 368 -20.40 14.41 4.13
N TYR A 369 -19.53 15.33 4.59
CA TYR A 369 -18.21 14.96 5.10
C TYR A 369 -18.32 13.98 6.28
N TRP A 370 -17.52 12.93 6.23
CA TRP A 370 -17.50 11.90 7.25
C TRP A 370 -16.09 11.43 7.59
N SER A 371 -15.88 11.07 8.84
CA SER A 371 -14.68 10.39 9.30
C SER A 371 -15.04 9.15 10.11
N SER A 372 -14.51 8.00 9.68
CA SER A 372 -14.59 6.74 10.41
C SER A 372 -13.66 6.73 11.63
N PRO A 373 -13.79 5.75 12.54
CA PRO A 373 -12.75 5.49 13.52
C PRO A 373 -11.41 5.29 12.83
N MET A 374 -10.40 6.06 13.27
CA MET A 374 -9.04 6.05 12.69
C MET A 374 -8.02 6.59 13.69
N ALA A 375 -6.74 6.44 13.37
CA ALA A 375 -5.66 7.09 14.09
C ALA A 375 -4.59 7.55 13.10
N GLY A 376 -4.14 8.79 13.22
CA GLY A 376 -3.20 9.41 12.30
C GLY A 376 -1.81 8.77 12.32
N LEU A 377 -1.12 8.86 11.19
CA LEU A 377 0.19 8.23 10.98
C LEU A 377 1.26 8.65 11.99
N MET A 378 1.22 9.90 12.49
CA MET A 378 2.16 10.36 13.51
C MET A 378 1.95 9.66 14.86
N CYS A 379 0.72 9.20 15.14
CA CYS A 379 0.39 8.43 16.34
C CYS A 379 0.69 6.94 16.15
N THR A 380 0.35 6.38 14.99
CA THR A 380 0.40 4.93 14.73
C THR A 380 1.74 4.45 14.20
N ALA A 381 2.39 5.26 13.40
CA ALA A 381 3.61 4.92 12.70
C ALA A 381 4.64 6.07 12.71
N PRO A 382 5.14 6.51 13.89
CA PRO A 382 6.06 7.65 13.99
C PRO A 382 7.36 7.46 13.18
N PHE A 383 7.68 6.23 12.76
CA PHE A 383 8.80 5.96 11.85
C PHE A 383 8.69 6.72 10.51
N VAL A 384 7.48 7.16 10.12
CA VAL A 384 7.28 7.96 8.89
C VAL A 384 8.03 9.29 8.91
N ILE A 385 8.46 9.78 10.08
CA ILE A 385 9.25 11.00 10.20
C ILE A 385 10.56 10.94 9.38
N PHE A 386 11.13 9.75 9.20
CA PHE A 386 12.32 9.56 8.38
C PHE A 386 12.11 9.91 6.90
N SER A 387 10.87 9.89 6.40
CA SER A 387 10.57 10.33 5.03
C SER A 387 10.91 11.80 4.80
N SER A 388 10.87 12.64 5.84
CA SER A 388 11.26 14.06 5.76
C SER A 388 12.73 14.23 5.37
N LEU A 389 13.64 13.38 5.88
CA LEU A 389 15.05 13.39 5.51
C LEU A 389 15.24 13.01 4.03
N ASN A 390 14.46 12.04 3.58
CA ASN A 390 14.44 11.66 2.17
C ASN A 390 13.91 12.82 1.29
N ALA A 391 12.87 13.53 1.72
CA ALA A 391 12.34 14.70 1.01
C ALA A 391 13.40 15.83 0.91
N ILE A 392 14.08 16.15 2.01
CA ILE A 392 15.17 17.15 2.03
C ILE A 392 16.27 16.77 1.04
N HIS A 393 16.69 15.50 1.04
CA HIS A 393 17.70 15.00 0.12
C HIS A 393 17.24 15.08 -1.35
N ALA A 394 15.98 14.73 -1.64
CA ALA A 394 15.39 14.84 -2.96
C ALA A 394 15.39 16.30 -3.48
N VAL A 395 14.98 17.25 -2.65
CA VAL A 395 15.01 18.68 -2.99
C VAL A 395 16.44 19.17 -3.25
N GLN A 396 17.41 18.74 -2.45
CA GLN A 396 18.82 19.07 -2.67
C GLN A 396 19.36 18.52 -3.99
N MET A 397 18.98 17.28 -4.35
CA MET A 397 19.33 16.68 -5.64
C MET A 397 18.72 17.43 -6.83
N LEU A 398 17.46 17.85 -6.72
CA LEU A 398 16.80 18.66 -7.75
C LEU A 398 17.47 20.02 -7.95
N ARG A 399 17.86 20.70 -6.86
CA ARG A 399 18.52 22.02 -6.92
C ARG A 399 19.93 21.96 -7.47
N ARG A 400 20.71 20.92 -7.14
CA ARG A 400 22.11 20.77 -7.59
C ARG A 400 22.25 20.21 -9.00
N GLY A 401 21.15 19.77 -9.61
CA GLY A 401 21.16 18.95 -10.82
C GLY A 401 21.65 17.54 -10.51
N SER A 402 21.17 16.56 -11.27
CA SER A 402 21.72 15.20 -11.19
C SER A 402 23.13 15.25 -11.75
N GLY A 403 24.16 15.19 -10.89
CA GLY A 403 25.56 15.16 -11.28
C GLY A 403 25.86 14.10 -12.34
N SER A 404 27.09 14.04 -12.82
CA SER A 404 27.55 13.05 -13.80
C SER A 404 27.48 11.58 -13.28
N ASP A 405 27.33 11.40 -11.96
CA ASP A 405 27.29 10.08 -11.31
C ASP A 405 25.98 9.32 -11.64
N PRO A 406 26.06 8.16 -12.31
CA PRO A 406 24.89 7.33 -12.66
C PRO A 406 24.10 6.84 -11.45
N ASP A 407 24.76 6.57 -10.31
CA ASP A 407 24.09 6.07 -9.11
C ASP A 407 23.29 7.17 -8.42
N GLN A 408 23.77 8.40 -8.37
CA GLN A 408 23.01 9.53 -7.87
C GLN A 408 21.76 9.81 -8.72
N ARG A 409 21.90 9.72 -10.05
CA ARG A 409 20.75 9.86 -10.97
C ARG A 409 19.71 8.76 -10.76
N SER A 410 20.15 7.52 -10.60
CA SER A 410 19.25 6.39 -10.35
C SER A 410 18.53 6.54 -9.00
N LEU A 411 19.24 6.95 -7.94
CA LEU A 411 18.64 7.20 -6.62
C LEU A 411 17.65 8.36 -6.67
N ALA A 412 17.98 9.45 -7.37
CA ALA A 412 17.08 10.59 -7.57
C ALA A 412 15.79 10.17 -8.30
N TRP A 413 15.92 9.35 -9.36
CA TRP A 413 14.78 8.86 -10.11
C TRP A 413 13.86 7.98 -9.25
N ILE A 414 14.41 7.02 -8.48
CA ILE A 414 13.65 6.17 -7.56
C ILE A 414 12.92 7.03 -6.53
N THR A 415 13.63 7.96 -5.92
CA THR A 415 13.08 8.85 -4.89
C THR A 415 11.91 9.68 -5.46
N THR A 416 12.11 10.31 -6.65
CA THR A 416 11.06 11.09 -7.32
C THR A 416 9.86 10.21 -7.66
N THR A 417 10.09 9.00 -8.15
CA THR A 417 9.00 8.09 -8.53
C THR A 417 8.19 7.63 -7.31
N LEU A 418 8.86 7.32 -6.18
CA LEU A 418 8.17 6.98 -4.92
C LEU A 418 7.40 8.16 -4.33
N TRP A 419 7.96 9.39 -4.38
CA TRP A 419 7.24 10.60 -3.96
C TRP A 419 6.04 10.88 -4.88
N THR A 420 6.17 10.71 -6.20
CA THR A 420 5.05 10.82 -7.13
C THR A 420 3.96 9.79 -6.81
N ALA A 421 4.36 8.53 -6.55
CA ALA A 421 3.44 7.47 -6.16
C ALA A 421 2.67 7.82 -4.87
N PHE A 422 3.38 8.28 -3.83
CA PHE A 422 2.76 8.67 -2.57
C PHE A 422 1.84 9.89 -2.73
N LEU A 423 2.38 11.00 -3.26
CA LEU A 423 1.64 12.27 -3.33
C LEU A 423 0.42 12.20 -4.24
N SER A 424 0.51 11.48 -5.36
CA SER A 424 -0.64 11.31 -6.26
C SER A 424 -1.74 10.44 -5.65
N SER A 425 -1.39 9.33 -4.99
CA SER A 425 -2.36 8.50 -4.29
C SER A 425 -2.98 9.25 -3.09
N PHE A 426 -2.15 9.89 -2.27
CA PHE A 426 -2.59 10.67 -1.12
C PHE A 426 -3.48 11.85 -1.55
N GLY A 427 -3.12 12.55 -2.64
CA GLY A 427 -3.90 13.65 -3.18
C GLY A 427 -5.35 13.29 -3.52
N VAL A 428 -5.60 12.07 -4.02
CA VAL A 428 -6.97 11.58 -4.26
C VAL A 428 -7.77 11.55 -2.96
N PHE A 429 -7.18 11.05 -1.86
CA PHE A 429 -7.86 10.95 -0.57
C PHE A 429 -7.90 12.26 0.20
N LEU A 430 -7.02 13.23 -0.10
CA LEU A 430 -7.12 14.56 0.48
C LEU A 430 -8.37 15.32 0.03
N ILE A 431 -8.84 15.09 -1.19
CA ILE A 431 -10.03 15.75 -1.73
C ILE A 431 -11.31 14.90 -1.59
N PHE A 432 -11.24 13.70 -1.00
CA PHE A 432 -12.38 12.79 -0.87
C PHE A 432 -13.20 13.09 0.39
N PHE A 433 -14.53 12.98 0.30
CA PHE A 433 -15.45 13.35 1.37
C PHE A 433 -15.38 12.49 2.64
N TRP A 434 -14.72 11.35 2.58
CA TRP A 434 -14.67 10.38 3.66
C TRP A 434 -13.22 10.04 4.02
N SER A 435 -12.84 10.25 5.29
CA SER A 435 -11.57 9.74 5.82
C SER A 435 -11.78 8.44 6.59
N ALA A 436 -10.95 7.43 6.30
CA ALA A 436 -11.00 6.13 6.96
C ALA A 436 -9.62 5.48 7.00
N GLU A 437 -9.35 4.71 8.05
CA GLU A 437 -8.09 3.99 8.27
C GLU A 437 -7.72 3.07 7.09
N ARG A 438 -8.71 2.38 6.49
CA ARG A 438 -8.48 1.50 5.34
C ARG A 438 -7.82 2.18 4.14
N TYR A 439 -8.05 3.48 3.96
CA TYR A 439 -7.49 4.22 2.83
C TYR A 439 -5.99 4.47 2.97
N LEU A 440 -5.40 4.29 4.15
CA LEU A 440 -3.96 4.25 4.33
C LEU A 440 -3.30 3.19 3.43
N GLY A 441 -4.00 2.06 3.16
CA GLY A 441 -3.53 1.03 2.25
C GLY A 441 -3.29 1.52 0.81
N ASP A 442 -4.03 2.52 0.36
CA ASP A 442 -3.90 3.06 -1.00
C ASP A 442 -2.61 3.90 -1.20
N PHE A 443 -2.09 4.61 -0.17
CA PHE A 443 -1.00 5.58 -0.32
C PHE A 443 0.21 5.39 0.62
N VAL A 444 0.08 4.68 1.72
CA VAL A 444 1.17 4.50 2.69
C VAL A 444 2.32 3.58 2.20
N PRO A 445 2.09 2.55 1.36
CA PRO A 445 3.16 1.66 0.93
C PRO A 445 4.40 2.36 0.32
N PRO A 446 4.29 3.31 -0.61
CA PRO A 446 5.45 4.06 -1.09
C PRO A 446 6.06 4.98 -0.03
N LEU A 447 5.26 5.54 0.90
CA LEU A 447 5.74 6.39 1.99
C LEU A 447 6.64 5.60 2.96
N PHE A 448 6.30 4.37 3.29
CA PHE A 448 7.16 3.54 4.14
C PHE A 448 8.49 3.19 3.49
N LEU A 449 8.54 2.93 2.18
CA LEU A 449 9.81 2.78 1.49
C LEU A 449 10.65 4.05 1.55
N LEU A 450 10.03 5.22 1.36
CA LEU A 450 10.71 6.51 1.51
C LEU A 450 11.23 6.71 2.95
N SER A 451 10.47 6.30 3.95
CA SER A 451 10.87 6.36 5.36
C SER A 451 12.06 5.45 5.65
N VAL A 452 12.05 4.24 5.13
CA VAL A 452 13.18 3.29 5.25
C VAL A 452 14.43 3.85 4.55
N MET A 453 14.29 4.43 3.37
CA MET A 453 15.39 5.10 2.68
C MET A 453 15.92 6.30 3.47
N GLY A 454 15.04 7.13 4.05
CA GLY A 454 15.41 8.24 4.91
C GLY A 454 16.14 7.79 6.18
N PHE A 455 15.70 6.69 6.79
CA PHE A 455 16.39 6.08 7.91
C PHE A 455 17.80 5.63 7.52
N TRP A 456 17.99 5.01 6.36
CA TRP A 456 19.33 4.63 5.87
C TRP A 456 20.20 5.84 5.51
N GLN A 457 19.62 6.91 4.99
CA GLN A 457 20.33 8.18 4.75
C GLN A 457 20.85 8.79 6.05
N LEU A 458 20.03 8.78 7.11
CA LEU A 458 20.48 9.18 8.45
C LEU A 458 21.65 8.32 8.94
N GLY A 459 21.59 7.01 8.69
CA GLY A 459 22.67 6.08 9.01
C GLY A 459 24.00 6.50 8.41
N ARG A 460 24.04 6.90 7.14
CA ARG A 460 25.24 7.41 6.48
C ARG A 460 25.84 8.64 7.13
N ILE A 461 24.97 9.51 7.65
CA ILE A 461 25.40 10.74 8.32
C ILE A 461 25.96 10.43 9.71
N LEU A 462 25.32 9.54 10.46
CA LEU A 462 25.60 9.30 11.89
C LEU A 462 26.54 8.12 12.16
N THR A 463 26.84 7.24 11.18
CA THR A 463 27.69 6.07 11.44
C THR A 463 29.20 6.38 11.55
N ARG A 464 29.61 7.64 11.43
CA ARG A 464 31.00 8.08 11.63
C ARG A 464 31.30 8.22 13.13
N GLY A 465 31.58 7.09 13.81
CA GLY A 465 31.94 7.02 15.23
C GLY A 465 30.94 6.21 16.07
N LEU A 466 31.46 5.51 17.10
CA LEU A 466 30.67 4.59 17.94
C LEU A 466 29.45 5.24 18.62
N PRO A 467 29.56 6.42 19.30
CA PRO A 467 28.42 7.01 20.00
C PRO A 467 27.30 7.43 19.05
N ARG A 468 27.64 7.96 17.87
CA ARG A 468 26.66 8.37 16.85
C ARG A 468 25.97 7.18 16.22
N ARG A 469 26.70 6.09 15.98
CA ARG A 469 26.13 4.83 15.48
C ARG A 469 25.15 4.23 16.48
N PHE A 470 25.47 4.26 17.75
CA PHE A 470 24.56 3.81 18.81
C PHE A 470 23.28 4.65 18.84
N LEU A 471 23.40 5.98 18.83
CA LEU A 471 22.26 6.90 18.77
C LEU A 471 21.37 6.65 17.55
N TYR A 472 21.97 6.46 16.37
CA TYR A 472 21.24 6.12 15.14
C TYR A 472 20.41 4.84 15.28
N LEU A 473 21.02 3.77 15.79
CA LEU A 473 20.34 2.51 15.99
C LEU A 473 19.26 2.62 17.07
N LEU A 474 19.54 3.29 18.18
CA LEU A 474 18.58 3.50 19.26
C LEU A 474 17.34 4.26 18.78
N LEU A 475 17.51 5.38 18.09
CA LEU A 475 16.40 6.16 17.53
C LEU A 475 15.62 5.36 16.47
N GLY A 476 16.33 4.75 15.52
CA GLY A 476 15.68 4.01 14.43
C GLY A 476 14.93 2.76 14.90
N ILE A 477 15.56 1.94 15.73
CA ILE A 477 14.95 0.73 16.28
C ILE A 477 13.85 1.09 17.27
N GLY A 478 14.06 2.12 18.10
CA GLY A 478 13.05 2.62 19.03
C GLY A 478 11.78 3.06 18.29
N LEU A 479 11.91 3.92 17.27
CA LEU A 479 10.77 4.36 16.47
C LEU A 479 10.14 3.21 15.67
N ALA A 480 10.93 2.27 15.15
CA ALA A 480 10.42 1.07 14.50
C ALA A 480 9.61 0.21 15.48
N GLY A 481 10.15 -0.03 16.68
CA GLY A 481 9.48 -0.78 17.75
C GLY A 481 8.15 -0.13 18.17
N ILE A 482 8.14 1.18 18.41
CA ILE A 482 6.93 1.94 18.73
C ILE A 482 5.91 1.84 17.59
N THR A 483 6.33 2.04 16.34
CA THR A 483 5.48 1.92 15.16
C THR A 483 4.82 0.55 15.09
N ILE A 484 5.60 -0.53 15.21
CA ILE A 484 5.10 -1.91 15.14
C ILE A 484 4.15 -2.19 16.30
N LEU A 485 4.54 -1.83 17.53
CA LEU A 485 3.73 -2.07 18.72
C LEU A 485 2.38 -1.37 18.64
N VAL A 486 2.38 -0.05 18.39
CA VAL A 486 1.15 0.75 18.35
C VAL A 486 0.24 0.31 17.20
N SER A 487 0.81 0.05 16.00
CA SER A 487 0.03 -0.44 14.85
C SER A 487 -0.67 -1.77 15.14
N ASN A 488 -0.01 -2.71 15.82
CA ASN A 488 -0.61 -4.01 16.11
C ASN A 488 -1.59 -3.95 17.29
N LEU A 489 -1.34 -3.12 18.31
CA LEU A 489 -2.33 -2.89 19.38
C LEU A 489 -3.61 -2.24 18.84
N LEU A 490 -3.48 -1.30 17.91
CA LEU A 490 -4.63 -0.73 17.20
C LEU A 490 -5.35 -1.75 16.31
N ALA A 491 -4.63 -2.61 15.61
CA ALA A 491 -5.24 -3.72 14.85
C ALA A 491 -6.12 -4.60 15.73
N MET A 492 -5.65 -4.95 16.93
CA MET A 492 -6.44 -5.68 17.92
C MET A 492 -7.60 -4.85 18.46
N ALA A 493 -7.44 -3.52 18.60
CA ALA A 493 -8.50 -2.65 19.08
C ALA A 493 -9.66 -2.53 18.07
N PHE A 494 -9.34 -2.46 16.78
CA PHE A 494 -10.35 -2.44 15.71
C PHE A 494 -11.16 -3.73 15.62
N ASN A 495 -10.58 -4.87 15.97
CA ASN A 495 -11.25 -6.18 15.98
C ASN A 495 -11.35 -6.79 17.38
N ALA A 496 -11.50 -5.96 18.41
CA ALA A 496 -11.56 -6.42 19.80
C ALA A 496 -12.66 -7.46 20.05
N ASP A 497 -13.81 -7.29 19.42
CA ASP A 497 -14.95 -8.20 19.58
C ASP A 497 -14.69 -9.54 18.88
N GLY A 498 -14.06 -9.55 17.72
CA GLY A 498 -13.61 -10.78 17.06
C GLY A 498 -12.60 -11.57 17.89
N PHE A 499 -11.59 -10.90 18.46
CA PHE A 499 -10.62 -11.56 19.36
C PHE A 499 -11.27 -12.10 20.62
N ARG A 500 -12.20 -11.37 21.24
CA ARG A 500 -12.95 -11.81 22.44
C ARG A 500 -13.85 -13.00 22.16
N ALA A 501 -14.52 -13.00 21.03
CA ALA A 501 -15.45 -14.04 20.65
C ALA A 501 -14.74 -15.34 20.25
N LEU A 502 -13.72 -15.24 19.39
CA LEU A 502 -13.04 -16.40 18.82
C LEU A 502 -11.90 -16.93 19.69
N ASN A 503 -11.25 -16.06 20.47
CA ASN A 503 -10.12 -16.45 21.32
C ASN A 503 -10.12 -15.75 22.69
N PRO A 504 -11.14 -15.99 23.53
CA PRO A 504 -11.30 -15.32 24.83
C PRO A 504 -10.18 -15.63 25.82
N VAL A 505 -9.53 -16.78 25.71
CA VAL A 505 -8.40 -17.16 26.57
C VAL A 505 -7.19 -16.30 26.23
N LEU A 506 -6.82 -16.23 24.96
CA LEU A 506 -5.71 -15.39 24.49
C LEU A 506 -5.95 -13.92 24.87
N TRP A 507 -7.18 -13.41 24.64
CA TRP A 507 -7.53 -12.03 24.98
C TRP A 507 -7.27 -11.72 26.47
N ARG A 508 -7.67 -12.62 27.37
CA ARG A 508 -7.40 -12.49 28.81
C ARG A 508 -5.92 -12.57 29.15
N GLN A 509 -5.18 -13.52 28.53
CA GLN A 509 -3.74 -13.66 28.73
C GLN A 509 -2.98 -12.39 28.32
N LEU A 510 -3.26 -11.84 27.13
CA LEU A 510 -2.67 -10.60 26.66
C LEU A 510 -3.02 -9.42 27.58
N GLY A 511 -4.26 -9.35 28.05
CA GLY A 511 -4.68 -8.33 29.00
C GLY A 511 -3.96 -8.42 30.36
N ASN A 512 -3.51 -9.60 30.76
CA ASN A 512 -2.81 -9.81 32.04
C ASN A 512 -1.29 -9.53 31.94
N ILE A 513 -0.68 -9.64 30.75
CA ILE A 513 0.76 -9.38 30.55
C ILE A 513 1.13 -7.96 30.98
N PHE A 514 0.25 -7.01 30.78
CA PHE A 514 0.49 -5.60 31.01
C PHE A 514 -0.32 -5.03 32.19
N ARG A 515 -0.94 -5.88 33.00
CA ARG A 515 -1.53 -5.42 34.26
C ARG A 515 -0.40 -5.26 35.27
N PRO A 516 -0.26 -4.08 35.92
CA PRO A 516 0.71 -3.89 36.99
C PRO A 516 0.43 -4.80 38.18
#